data_4f0655671c74c78f61aab73be2b2ab4e
#
_entry.id   4f0655671c74c78f61aab73be2b2ab4e
#
_cell.length_a   1.000
_cell.length_b   1.000
_cell.length_c   1.000
_cell.angle_alpha   90.00
_cell.angle_beta   90.00
_cell.angle_gamma   90.00
#
_symmetry.space_group_name_H-M   'P 1'
#
loop_
_entity.id
_entity.type
_entity.pdbx_description
1 polymer ?
#
loop_
_entity_poly.entity_id
_entity_poly.type
_entity_poly.pdbx_seq_one_letter_code
_entity_poly.pdbx_strand_id
1 'polypeptide(L)'
;MELTFREIIEKYYSDKFYLGIANHAKSLGQLSTEIADREFNYITPSNDFKQSYIHPTFPSWRWDNPDAYLLHAKEKGQLLRIHGPISPQCSNLVKEDKRTSKELVKMLEEYMTQLCVRYGNQPNVRWLDVVNETIAKENVNDPVFGPQKRGEWFAARQGTDKWENPWTIIGYDETSDIRTPLYIDMAFALSNKYAPGVKQI
;
A
#
# COMPACT_ATOMS: atom_id res chain seq x y z
N MET A 1 24.81 -18.66 23.45
CA MET A 1 23.99 -18.54 22.21
C MET A 1 23.62 -17.06 22.13
N GLU A 2 23.93 -16.41 21.03
CA GLU A 2 23.56 -15.01 20.84
C GLU A 2 22.06 -14.95 20.55
N LEU A 3 21.36 -13.96 21.16
CA LEU A 3 19.95 -13.73 20.92
C LEU A 3 19.75 -13.11 19.52
N THR A 4 18.71 -13.50 18.83
CA THR A 4 18.24 -12.82 17.62
C THR A 4 17.67 -11.44 17.94
N PHE A 5 17.57 -10.54 16.98
CA PHE A 5 16.90 -9.25 17.18
C PHE A 5 15.45 -9.43 17.64
N ARG A 6 14.75 -10.41 17.08
CA ARG A 6 13.38 -10.75 17.47
C ARG A 6 13.30 -11.14 18.96
N GLU A 7 14.17 -12.04 19.42
CA GLU A 7 14.22 -12.45 20.83
C GLU A 7 14.58 -11.30 21.77
N ILE A 8 15.48 -10.41 21.35
CA ILE A 8 15.81 -9.20 22.12
C ILE A 8 14.58 -8.30 22.26
N ILE A 9 13.84 -8.08 21.18
CA ILE A 9 12.65 -7.23 21.20
C ILE A 9 11.57 -7.86 22.06
N GLU A 10 11.29 -9.13 21.89
CA GLU A 10 10.28 -9.85 22.68
C GLU A 10 10.61 -9.83 24.17
N LYS A 11 11.88 -9.96 24.51
CA LYS A 11 12.33 -9.99 25.91
C LYS A 11 12.35 -8.63 26.59
N TYR A 12 12.79 -7.57 25.89
CA TYR A 12 13.09 -6.28 26.52
C TYR A 12 12.15 -5.15 26.09
N TYR A 13 11.47 -5.29 24.94
CA TYR A 13 10.69 -4.23 24.32
C TYR A 13 9.29 -4.69 23.87
N SER A 14 8.82 -5.82 24.40
CA SER A 14 7.49 -6.37 24.05
C SER A 14 6.41 -5.28 24.09
N ASP A 15 5.57 -5.24 23.09
CA ASP A 15 4.46 -4.28 22.88
C ASP A 15 4.86 -2.80 22.74
N LYS A 16 6.14 -2.48 22.84
CA LYS A 16 6.64 -1.10 22.73
C LYS A 16 7.38 -0.82 21.44
N PHE A 17 7.96 -1.85 20.86
CA PHE A 17 8.81 -1.72 19.68
C PHE A 17 8.60 -2.90 18.72
N TYR A 18 8.52 -2.58 17.43
CA TYR A 18 8.43 -3.56 16.37
C TYR A 18 9.57 -3.33 15.38
N LEU A 19 10.27 -4.40 15.03
CA LEU A 19 11.30 -4.39 14.00
C LEU A 19 10.79 -5.16 12.79
N GLY A 20 10.65 -4.49 11.65
CA GLY A 20 10.13 -5.06 10.44
C GLY A 20 11.09 -5.00 9.27
N ILE A 21 10.79 -5.80 8.27
CA ILE A 21 11.51 -5.83 6.99
C ILE A 21 10.52 -5.84 5.83
N ALA A 22 10.90 -5.18 4.73
CA ALA A 22 10.18 -5.27 3.47
C ALA A 22 10.76 -6.38 2.59
N ASN A 23 9.88 -7.21 2.03
CA ASN A 23 10.25 -8.31 1.15
C ASN A 23 9.13 -8.54 0.11
N HIS A 24 9.30 -9.50 -0.79
CA HIS A 24 8.31 -9.87 -1.83
C HIS A 24 7.86 -11.32 -1.66
N ALA A 25 6.62 -11.62 -2.07
CA ALA A 25 6.12 -13.00 -2.04
C ALA A 25 7.01 -13.96 -2.85
N LYS A 26 7.59 -13.50 -3.96
CA LYS A 26 8.56 -14.27 -4.75
C LYS A 26 9.85 -14.65 -4.00
N SER A 27 10.12 -14.02 -2.86
CA SER A 27 11.29 -14.34 -2.02
C SER A 27 10.98 -15.39 -0.95
N LEU A 28 9.73 -15.82 -0.82
CA LEU A 28 9.34 -16.89 0.10
C LEU A 28 10.16 -18.16 -0.23
N GLY A 29 10.75 -18.77 0.80
CA GLY A 29 11.65 -19.91 0.67
C GLY A 29 13.08 -19.58 0.27
N GLN A 30 13.46 -18.31 0.17
CA GLN A 30 14.85 -17.88 -0.07
C GLN A 30 15.54 -17.48 1.24
N LEU A 31 16.88 -17.42 1.23
CA LEU A 31 17.69 -17.03 2.38
C LEU A 31 17.27 -15.68 3.00
N SER A 32 16.88 -14.72 2.18
CA SER A 32 16.39 -13.41 2.65
C SER A 32 15.13 -13.54 3.52
N THR A 33 14.26 -14.48 3.20
CA THR A 33 13.06 -14.76 4.00
C THR A 33 13.40 -15.55 5.25
N GLU A 34 14.35 -16.49 5.20
CA GLU A 34 14.81 -17.20 6.39
C GLU A 34 15.42 -16.24 7.42
N ILE A 35 16.18 -15.23 6.97
CA ILE A 35 16.71 -14.17 7.83
C ILE A 35 15.57 -13.33 8.38
N ALA A 36 14.59 -12.96 7.54
CA ALA A 36 13.41 -12.19 7.95
C ALA A 36 12.62 -12.92 9.05
N ASP A 37 12.40 -14.21 8.89
CA ASP A 37 11.66 -15.05 9.85
C ASP A 37 12.36 -15.16 11.19
N ARG A 38 13.69 -15.21 11.17
CA ARG A 38 14.49 -15.34 12.38
C ARG A 38 14.60 -14.02 13.16
N GLU A 39 14.80 -12.90 12.45
CA GLU A 39 15.25 -11.65 13.06
C GLU A 39 14.13 -10.62 13.28
N PHE A 40 13.00 -10.71 12.54
CA PHE A 40 12.00 -9.65 12.51
C PHE A 40 10.62 -10.12 13.01
N ASN A 41 9.95 -9.27 13.75
CA ASN A 41 8.63 -9.58 14.30
C ASN A 41 7.46 -9.08 13.44
N TYR A 42 7.74 -8.29 12.38
CA TYR A 42 6.74 -8.03 11.35
C TYR A 42 7.36 -7.90 9.95
N ILE A 43 6.54 -8.10 8.95
CA ILE A 43 6.91 -8.06 7.54
C ILE A 43 5.99 -7.14 6.75
N THR A 44 6.57 -6.53 5.70
CA THR A 44 5.85 -5.67 4.76
C THR A 44 6.07 -6.22 3.34
N PRO A 45 5.04 -6.78 2.69
CA PRO A 45 5.13 -7.20 1.28
C PRO A 45 5.24 -5.96 0.39
N SER A 46 6.42 -5.70 -0.14
CA SER A 46 6.76 -4.44 -0.83
C SER A 46 5.70 -3.94 -1.80
N ASN A 47 5.42 -4.71 -2.87
CA ASN A 47 4.46 -4.32 -3.92
C ASN A 47 3.24 -5.23 -4.01
N ASP A 48 3.25 -6.36 -3.29
CA ASP A 48 2.28 -7.44 -3.52
C ASP A 48 0.82 -7.03 -3.19
N PHE A 49 0.64 -5.95 -2.40
CA PHE A 49 -0.67 -5.39 -2.08
C PHE A 49 -1.03 -4.12 -2.87
N LYS A 50 -0.19 -3.70 -3.83
CA LYS A 50 -0.52 -2.54 -4.68
C LYS A 50 -1.58 -2.90 -5.72
N GLN A 51 -2.39 -1.93 -6.09
CA GLN A 51 -3.45 -2.10 -7.07
C GLN A 51 -2.93 -2.68 -8.40
N SER A 52 -1.75 -2.26 -8.85
CA SER A 52 -1.14 -2.77 -10.09
C SER A 52 -0.76 -4.26 -10.04
N TYR A 53 -0.58 -4.83 -8.87
CA TYR A 53 -0.24 -6.24 -8.69
C TYR A 53 -1.48 -7.10 -8.50
N ILE A 54 -2.45 -6.63 -7.70
CA ILE A 54 -3.66 -7.39 -7.39
C ILE A 54 -4.69 -7.29 -8.52
N HIS A 55 -4.88 -6.09 -9.09
CA HIS A 55 -5.89 -5.87 -10.13
C HIS A 55 -5.29 -5.17 -11.36
N PRO A 56 -4.37 -5.85 -12.07
CA PRO A 56 -3.65 -5.25 -13.19
C PRO A 56 -4.52 -5.00 -14.42
N THR A 57 -5.52 -5.85 -14.66
CA THR A 57 -6.41 -5.80 -15.81
C THR A 57 -7.80 -6.30 -15.42
N PHE A 58 -8.84 -5.76 -16.07
CA PHE A 58 -10.19 -6.25 -15.88
C PHE A 58 -10.43 -7.56 -16.68
N PRO A 59 -11.13 -8.57 -16.13
CA PRO A 59 -11.66 -8.69 -14.75
C PRO A 59 -10.74 -9.40 -13.76
N SER A 60 -9.45 -9.42 -14.01
CA SER A 60 -8.46 -10.25 -13.29
C SER A 60 -8.15 -9.72 -11.89
N TRP A 61 -8.27 -10.60 -10.90
CA TRP A 61 -7.81 -10.39 -9.54
C TRP A 61 -6.73 -11.41 -9.17
N ARG A 62 -5.63 -10.99 -8.63
CA ARG A 62 -4.45 -11.81 -8.30
C ARG A 62 -4.17 -11.77 -6.82
N TRP A 63 -4.78 -12.67 -6.09
CA TRP A 63 -4.64 -12.77 -4.64
C TRP A 63 -3.55 -13.73 -4.18
N ASP A 64 -2.96 -14.52 -5.09
CA ASP A 64 -2.03 -15.60 -4.75
C ASP A 64 -0.83 -15.12 -3.94
N ASN A 65 -0.16 -14.05 -4.36
CA ASN A 65 0.98 -13.49 -3.65
C ASN A 65 0.60 -12.88 -2.29
N PRO A 66 -0.41 -12.00 -2.20
CA PRO A 66 -0.89 -11.50 -0.92
C PRO A 66 -1.29 -12.60 0.06
N ASP A 67 -2.02 -13.60 -0.41
CA ASP A 67 -2.48 -14.73 0.42
C ASP A 67 -1.30 -15.59 0.90
N ALA A 68 -0.36 -15.90 0.02
CA ALA A 68 0.83 -16.65 0.38
C ALA A 68 1.66 -15.91 1.45
N TYR A 69 1.77 -14.59 1.32
CA TYR A 69 2.50 -13.77 2.28
C TYR A 69 1.78 -13.69 3.63
N LEU A 70 0.44 -13.55 3.62
CA LEU A 70 -0.38 -13.56 4.82
C LEU A 70 -0.24 -14.89 5.58
N LEU A 71 -0.33 -16.02 4.86
CA LEU A 71 -0.18 -17.34 5.43
C LEU A 71 1.21 -17.54 6.03
N HIS A 72 2.26 -17.19 5.29
CA HIS A 72 3.64 -17.26 5.76
C HIS A 72 3.84 -16.43 7.05
N ALA A 73 3.39 -15.18 7.08
CA ALA A 73 3.47 -14.34 8.27
C ALA A 73 2.78 -14.98 9.48
N LYS A 74 1.59 -15.57 9.24
CA LYS A 74 0.84 -16.28 10.29
C LYS A 74 1.57 -17.50 10.82
N GLU A 75 2.13 -18.32 9.94
CA GLU A 75 2.91 -19.52 10.30
C GLU A 75 4.18 -19.17 11.08
N LYS A 76 4.79 -18.03 10.77
CA LYS A 76 6.00 -17.54 11.45
C LYS A 76 5.70 -16.67 12.68
N GLY A 77 4.44 -16.48 13.04
CA GLY A 77 4.05 -15.63 14.15
C GLY A 77 4.45 -14.16 13.97
N GLN A 78 4.47 -13.69 12.72
CA GLN A 78 4.81 -12.31 12.37
C GLN A 78 3.55 -11.49 12.12
N LEU A 79 3.63 -10.20 12.44
CA LEU A 79 2.62 -9.22 12.05
C LEU A 79 2.82 -8.81 10.59
N LEU A 80 1.74 -8.41 9.94
CA LEU A 80 1.74 -7.95 8.56
C LEU A 80 1.38 -6.46 8.49
N ARG A 81 2.14 -5.71 7.71
CA ARG A 81 1.83 -4.35 7.27
C ARG A 81 1.50 -4.36 5.79
N ILE A 82 0.28 -4.03 5.44
CA ILE A 82 -0.15 -3.85 4.06
C ILE A 82 0.36 -2.49 3.58
N HIS A 83 1.15 -2.48 2.50
CA HIS A 83 1.79 -1.27 2.01
C HIS A 83 1.18 -0.79 0.69
N GLY A 84 0.80 0.48 0.67
CA GLY A 84 0.53 1.29 -0.50
C GLY A 84 -0.50 0.78 -1.51
N PRO A 85 -1.66 0.27 -1.09
CA PRO A 85 -2.70 -0.19 -2.02
C PRO A 85 -3.10 0.89 -3.02
N ILE A 86 -3.27 2.12 -2.57
CA ILE A 86 -3.55 3.28 -3.42
C ILE A 86 -2.30 4.14 -3.53
N SER A 87 -1.76 4.23 -4.75
CA SER A 87 -0.52 4.95 -5.04
C SER A 87 -0.46 5.35 -6.53
N PRO A 88 0.49 6.20 -6.93
CA PRO A 88 0.79 6.43 -8.34
C PRO A 88 1.18 5.16 -9.11
N GLN A 89 1.71 4.15 -8.42
CA GLN A 89 1.98 2.83 -8.99
C GLN A 89 0.70 2.00 -9.13
N CYS A 90 -0.23 2.46 -9.94
CA CYS A 90 -1.44 1.75 -10.31
C CYS A 90 -1.31 1.09 -11.70
N SER A 91 -2.25 0.20 -12.02
CA SER A 91 -2.25 -0.52 -13.28
C SER A 91 -2.63 0.38 -14.46
N ASN A 92 -2.33 -0.09 -15.68
CA ASN A 92 -2.80 0.56 -16.90
C ASN A 92 -4.32 0.67 -16.96
N LEU A 93 -5.04 -0.27 -16.32
CA LEU A 93 -6.48 -0.18 -16.18
C LEU A 93 -6.94 1.14 -15.54
N VAL A 94 -6.20 1.61 -14.53
CA VAL A 94 -6.47 2.88 -13.85
C VAL A 94 -5.92 4.07 -14.64
N LYS A 95 -4.75 3.88 -15.29
CA LYS A 95 -4.01 4.94 -16.02
C LYS A 95 -4.54 5.25 -17.41
N GLU A 96 -5.55 4.56 -17.87
CA GLU A 96 -6.09 4.82 -19.21
C GLU A 96 -6.62 6.25 -19.30
N ASP A 97 -6.11 7.03 -20.28
CA ASP A 97 -6.38 8.47 -20.43
C ASP A 97 -7.85 8.87 -20.55
N LYS A 98 -8.71 7.90 -20.81
CA LYS A 98 -10.15 8.12 -20.98
C LYS A 98 -10.97 7.86 -19.73
N ARG A 99 -10.34 7.52 -18.61
CA ARG A 99 -11.07 7.28 -17.37
C ARG A 99 -11.66 8.57 -16.83
N THR A 100 -12.96 8.54 -16.63
CA THR A 100 -13.69 9.62 -15.96
C THR A 100 -13.52 9.55 -14.45
N SER A 101 -13.76 10.68 -13.76
CA SER A 101 -13.82 10.74 -12.30
C SER A 101 -14.74 9.65 -11.73
N LYS A 102 -15.93 9.46 -12.33
CA LYS A 102 -16.90 8.44 -11.86
C LYS A 102 -16.38 7.00 -12.00
N GLU A 103 -15.66 6.70 -13.07
CA GLU A 103 -15.05 5.38 -13.25
C GLU A 103 -13.95 5.14 -12.23
N LEU A 104 -13.09 6.13 -11.99
CA LEU A 104 -12.02 6.04 -10.99
C LEU A 104 -12.56 5.91 -9.57
N VAL A 105 -13.61 6.64 -9.21
CA VAL A 105 -14.33 6.46 -7.94
C VAL A 105 -14.76 5.01 -7.77
N LYS A 106 -15.48 4.47 -8.77
CA LYS A 106 -15.93 3.08 -8.72
C LYS A 106 -14.80 2.06 -8.61
N MET A 107 -13.71 2.28 -9.35
CA MET A 107 -12.54 1.39 -9.31
C MET A 107 -11.84 1.44 -7.95
N LEU A 108 -11.72 2.62 -7.36
CA LEU A 108 -11.15 2.79 -6.02
C LEU A 108 -12.03 2.13 -4.95
N GLU A 109 -13.33 2.35 -5.01
CA GLU A 109 -14.31 1.73 -4.11
C GLU A 109 -14.26 0.21 -4.19
N GLU A 110 -14.28 -0.34 -5.39
CA GLU A 110 -14.21 -1.78 -5.62
C GLU A 110 -12.91 -2.36 -5.07
N TYR A 111 -11.77 -1.77 -5.44
CA TYR A 111 -10.46 -2.26 -5.02
C TYR A 111 -10.28 -2.21 -3.50
N MET A 112 -10.53 -1.07 -2.87
CA MET A 112 -10.38 -0.91 -1.42
C MET A 112 -11.37 -1.79 -0.65
N THR A 113 -12.60 -1.95 -1.13
CA THR A 113 -13.57 -2.84 -0.50
C THR A 113 -13.09 -4.29 -0.55
N GLN A 114 -12.67 -4.78 -1.71
CA GLN A 114 -12.17 -6.15 -1.85
C GLN A 114 -10.95 -6.42 -0.97
N LEU A 115 -9.98 -5.50 -0.97
CA LEU A 115 -8.78 -5.59 -0.15
C LEU A 115 -9.11 -5.63 1.34
N CYS A 116 -9.90 -4.66 1.81
CA CYS A 116 -10.20 -4.52 3.24
C CYS A 116 -11.10 -5.64 3.77
N VAL A 117 -12.08 -6.10 3.00
CA VAL A 117 -12.91 -7.25 3.37
C VAL A 117 -12.07 -8.53 3.48
N ARG A 118 -11.13 -8.74 2.56
CA ARG A 118 -10.28 -9.93 2.54
C ARG A 118 -9.28 -9.97 3.69
N TYR A 119 -8.65 -8.84 4.01
CA TYR A 119 -7.52 -8.79 4.96
C TYR A 119 -7.82 -8.07 6.26
N GLY A 120 -8.84 -7.24 6.33
CA GLY A 120 -9.11 -6.36 7.47
C GLY A 120 -9.47 -7.06 8.78
N ASN A 121 -9.89 -8.33 8.71
CA ASN A 121 -10.22 -9.14 9.89
C ASN A 121 -9.16 -10.22 10.20
N GLN A 122 -8.03 -10.20 9.52
CA GLN A 122 -6.96 -11.17 9.77
C GLN A 122 -6.19 -10.80 11.04
N PRO A 123 -6.01 -11.70 11.99
CA PRO A 123 -5.48 -11.38 13.32
C PRO A 123 -4.03 -10.88 13.31
N ASN A 124 -3.28 -11.24 12.29
CA ASN A 124 -1.89 -10.82 12.12
C ASN A 124 -1.71 -9.60 11.20
N VAL A 125 -2.76 -9.08 10.59
CA VAL A 125 -2.71 -7.79 9.86
C VAL A 125 -2.87 -6.66 10.86
N ARG A 126 -1.79 -5.89 11.06
CA ARG A 126 -1.75 -4.86 12.11
C ARG A 126 -1.83 -3.45 11.55
N TRP A 127 -1.20 -3.19 10.40
CA TRP A 127 -1.11 -1.87 9.79
C TRP A 127 -1.51 -1.88 8.33
N LEU A 128 -2.05 -0.76 7.88
CA LEU A 128 -2.39 -0.50 6.49
C LEU A 128 -1.95 0.92 6.14
N ASP A 129 -0.97 1.03 5.23
CA ASP A 129 -0.61 2.31 4.60
C ASP A 129 -1.64 2.60 3.51
N VAL A 130 -2.71 3.29 3.87
CA VAL A 130 -3.92 3.42 3.02
C VAL A 130 -3.60 4.05 1.67
N VAL A 131 -2.79 5.09 1.69
CA VAL A 131 -2.28 5.78 0.49
C VAL A 131 -0.76 5.90 0.56
N ASN A 132 -0.10 5.93 -0.58
CA ASN A 132 1.35 5.99 -0.67
C ASN A 132 1.79 6.95 -1.77
N GLU A 133 2.91 7.65 -1.55
CA GLU A 133 3.53 8.56 -2.54
C GLU A 133 2.56 9.64 -3.06
N THR A 134 1.83 10.28 -2.14
CA THR A 134 0.80 11.26 -2.47
C THR A 134 1.36 12.66 -2.72
N ILE A 135 2.54 12.96 -2.16
CA ILE A 135 3.17 14.27 -2.22
C ILE A 135 4.41 14.22 -3.12
N ALA A 136 4.54 15.21 -3.98
CA ALA A 136 5.68 15.32 -4.89
C ALA A 136 7.00 15.55 -4.14
N LYS A 137 8.07 14.96 -4.67
CA LYS A 137 9.42 15.18 -4.16
C LYS A 137 9.91 16.61 -4.42
N GLU A 138 10.91 17.00 -3.66
CA GLU A 138 11.51 18.31 -3.67
C GLU A 138 12.15 18.72 -5.00
N ASN A 139 12.49 17.76 -5.85
CA ASN A 139 13.33 17.98 -7.01
C ASN A 139 12.49 18.27 -8.26
N VAL A 140 12.43 19.53 -8.61
CA VAL A 140 11.70 20.10 -9.75
C VAL A 140 12.07 19.46 -11.09
N ASN A 141 13.25 18.84 -11.19
CA ASN A 141 13.78 18.23 -12.40
C ASN A 141 13.93 16.72 -12.33
N ASP A 142 13.18 16.05 -11.45
CA ASP A 142 13.18 14.59 -11.39
C ASP A 142 12.65 14.03 -12.72
N PRO A 143 13.46 13.24 -13.47
CA PRO A 143 13.07 12.74 -14.79
C PRO A 143 11.89 11.75 -14.69
N VAL A 144 11.64 11.20 -13.52
CA VAL A 144 10.55 10.26 -13.26
C VAL A 144 9.26 11.01 -12.92
N PHE A 145 9.35 12.03 -12.08
CA PHE A 145 8.19 12.74 -11.54
C PHE A 145 7.97 14.12 -12.22
N GLY A 146 8.92 14.59 -13.03
CA GLY A 146 8.88 15.86 -13.75
C GLY A 146 8.82 17.09 -12.85
N PRO A 147 8.37 18.25 -13.37
CA PRO A 147 8.48 19.54 -12.72
C PRO A 147 7.37 19.77 -11.69
N GLN A 148 7.40 19.03 -10.59
CA GLN A 148 6.51 19.27 -9.44
C GLN A 148 7.28 19.97 -8.33
N LYS A 149 6.64 20.87 -7.64
CA LYS A 149 7.23 21.59 -6.53
C LYS A 149 7.05 20.80 -5.23
N ARG A 150 7.98 21.01 -4.31
CA ARG A 150 7.87 20.46 -2.95
C ARG A 150 6.54 20.85 -2.32
N GLY A 151 5.87 19.87 -1.72
CA GLY A 151 4.60 20.07 -1.03
C GLY A 151 3.37 20.08 -1.93
N GLU A 152 3.55 19.96 -3.24
CA GLU A 152 2.42 19.76 -4.15
C GLU A 152 1.97 18.29 -4.16
N TRP A 153 0.68 18.09 -4.39
CA TRP A 153 0.15 16.75 -4.60
C TRP A 153 0.65 16.17 -5.92
N PHE A 154 0.97 14.89 -5.91
CA PHE A 154 1.19 14.16 -7.14
C PHE A 154 -0.07 14.21 -8.00
N ALA A 155 0.03 14.77 -9.20
CA ALA A 155 -1.10 14.95 -10.09
C ALA A 155 -1.03 14.03 -11.29
N ALA A 156 -2.19 13.75 -11.90
CA ALA A 156 -2.26 13.13 -13.19
C ALA A 156 -1.65 14.04 -14.27
N ARG A 157 -0.89 13.43 -15.19
CA ARG A 157 -0.33 14.13 -16.36
C ARG A 157 -0.89 13.50 -17.61
N GLN A 158 -1.29 14.32 -18.56
CA GLN A 158 -1.69 13.84 -19.87
C GLN A 158 -0.47 13.41 -20.69
N GLY A 159 -0.56 12.22 -21.27
CA GLY A 159 0.39 11.73 -22.27
C GLY A 159 1.73 11.24 -21.75
N THR A 160 1.85 10.91 -20.48
CA THR A 160 3.05 10.26 -19.92
C THR A 160 2.74 8.88 -19.36
N ASP A 161 3.60 7.90 -19.65
CA ASP A 161 3.39 6.49 -19.29
C ASP A 161 3.83 6.16 -17.85
N LYS A 162 4.38 7.11 -17.10
CA LYS A 162 5.07 6.79 -15.86
C LYS A 162 4.70 7.74 -14.73
N TRP A 163 4.44 7.15 -13.56
CA TRP A 163 4.35 7.81 -12.26
C TRP A 163 3.34 8.95 -12.20
N GLU A 164 2.30 8.86 -12.98
CA GLU A 164 1.13 9.69 -12.84
C GLU A 164 0.29 9.19 -11.69
N ASN A 165 -0.35 10.11 -10.99
CA ASN A 165 -1.36 9.74 -10.02
C ASN A 165 -2.77 9.99 -10.57
N PRO A 166 -3.34 9.05 -11.34
CA PRO A 166 -4.63 9.23 -11.98
C PRO A 166 -5.78 9.35 -10.98
N TRP A 167 -5.59 8.91 -9.73
CA TRP A 167 -6.60 9.06 -8.69
C TRP A 167 -6.97 10.52 -8.42
N THR A 168 -6.09 11.47 -8.73
CA THR A 168 -6.39 12.91 -8.60
C THR A 168 -7.43 13.42 -9.60
N ILE A 169 -7.72 12.67 -10.67
CA ILE A 169 -8.83 12.97 -11.60
C ILE A 169 -10.19 12.85 -10.90
N ILE A 170 -10.28 12.12 -9.80
CA ILE A 170 -11.48 12.08 -8.96
C ILE A 170 -11.88 13.49 -8.51
N GLY A 171 -10.90 14.36 -8.24
CA GLY A 171 -11.09 15.76 -7.87
C GLY A 171 -10.36 16.13 -6.59
N TYR A 172 -10.60 17.35 -6.16
CA TYR A 172 -10.00 17.93 -4.97
C TYR A 172 -11.09 18.53 -4.06
N ASP A 173 -10.82 18.56 -2.77
CA ASP A 173 -11.60 19.34 -1.82
C ASP A 173 -11.20 20.82 -1.94
N GLU A 174 -12.02 21.58 -2.62
CA GLU A 174 -11.81 23.02 -2.83
C GLU A 174 -12.07 23.86 -1.56
N THR A 175 -12.58 23.24 -0.49
CA THR A 175 -12.77 23.91 0.81
C THR A 175 -11.57 23.78 1.73
N SER A 176 -10.65 22.88 1.40
CA SER A 176 -9.40 22.68 2.12
C SER A 176 -8.33 23.68 1.66
N ASP A 177 -7.64 24.31 2.60
CA ASP A 177 -6.55 25.27 2.34
C ASP A 177 -5.41 24.66 1.48
N ILE A 178 -5.24 23.35 1.57
CA ILE A 178 -4.22 22.61 0.82
C ILE A 178 -4.80 21.86 -0.38
N ARG A 179 -6.08 22.04 -0.70
CA ARG A 179 -6.77 21.35 -1.80
C ARG A 179 -6.52 19.84 -1.79
N THR A 180 -6.89 19.17 -0.71
CA THR A 180 -6.65 17.72 -0.55
C THR A 180 -7.33 16.91 -1.65
N PRO A 181 -6.62 15.99 -2.32
CA PRO A 181 -7.25 15.09 -3.30
C PRO A 181 -8.31 14.19 -2.65
N LEU A 182 -9.51 14.18 -3.21
CA LEU A 182 -10.67 13.45 -2.66
C LEU A 182 -10.44 11.94 -2.53
N TYR A 183 -9.59 11.34 -3.37
CA TYR A 183 -9.30 9.91 -3.29
C TYR A 183 -8.69 9.50 -1.94
N ILE A 184 -7.99 10.41 -1.26
CA ILE A 184 -7.37 10.15 0.05
C ILE A 184 -8.46 9.89 1.08
N ASP A 185 -9.39 10.84 1.25
CA ASP A 185 -10.49 10.71 2.20
C ASP A 185 -11.37 9.50 1.89
N MET A 186 -11.62 9.24 0.60
CA MET A 186 -12.38 8.07 0.17
C MET A 186 -11.69 6.76 0.57
N ALA A 187 -10.38 6.66 0.33
CA ALA A 187 -9.61 5.46 0.67
C ALA A 187 -9.59 5.21 2.19
N PHE A 188 -9.40 6.25 2.99
CA PHE A 188 -9.47 6.16 4.45
C PHE A 188 -10.88 5.81 4.94
N ALA A 189 -11.93 6.41 4.38
CA ALA A 189 -13.32 6.09 4.74
C ALA A 189 -13.67 4.61 4.45
N LEU A 190 -13.24 4.08 3.31
CA LEU A 190 -13.44 2.68 2.94
C LEU A 190 -12.67 1.73 3.86
N SER A 191 -11.42 2.07 4.18
CA SER A 191 -10.63 1.23 5.08
C SER A 191 -11.17 1.27 6.51
N ASN A 192 -11.63 2.41 7.02
CA ASN A 192 -12.34 2.50 8.29
C ASN A 192 -13.61 1.65 8.32
N LYS A 193 -14.36 1.64 7.22
CA LYS A 193 -15.61 0.89 7.12
C LYS A 193 -15.40 -0.63 7.09
N TYR A 194 -14.40 -1.10 6.33
CA TYR A 194 -14.24 -2.53 6.04
C TYR A 194 -13.07 -3.20 6.78
N ALA A 195 -12.16 -2.42 7.35
CA ALA A 195 -11.04 -2.90 8.15
C ALA A 195 -10.85 -2.09 9.45
N PRO A 196 -11.89 -1.91 10.28
CA PRO A 196 -11.83 -1.03 11.46
C PRO A 196 -10.83 -1.49 12.53
N GLY A 197 -10.44 -2.77 12.52
CA GLY A 197 -9.46 -3.34 13.46
C GLY A 197 -8.00 -3.13 13.04
N VAL A 198 -7.73 -2.66 11.83
CA VAL A 198 -6.38 -2.43 11.32
C VAL A 198 -6.00 -0.98 11.53
N LYS A 199 -4.79 -0.74 12.07
CA LYS A 199 -4.28 0.61 12.25
C LYS A 199 -3.94 1.22 10.88
N GLN A 200 -4.63 2.27 10.53
CA GLN A 200 -4.41 3.02 9.30
C GLN A 200 -3.28 4.03 9.48
N ILE A 201 -2.43 4.14 8.46
CA ILE A 201 -1.28 5.03 8.38
C ILE A 201 -1.33 5.79 7.05
#